data_53bfdfb0bcbb2b66793fdbd809877f21
#
_entry.id   53bfdfb0bcbb2b66793fdbd809877f21
#
_cell.length_a   1.000
_cell.length_b   1.000
_cell.length_c   1.000
_cell.angle_alpha   90.00
_cell.angle_beta   90.00
_cell.angle_gamma   90.00
#
_symmetry.space_group_name_H-M   'P 1'
#
loop_
_entity.id
_entity.type
_entity.pdbx_description
1 polymer ?
#
loop_
_entity_poly.entity_id
_entity_poly.type
_entity_poly.pdbx_seq_one_letter_code
_entity_poly.pdbx_strand_id
1 'polypeptide(L)'
;MTTTKKRPEVLVPAGTLEKLKVAVNYGADAVFVGGQAYGLRSRAGNFTMDELREGIEYAHARGVDVHVASNMVTHEGNEKGAGEWFRELRDMGLDAVIVSDPALIEICSTYAPGLNIHLSTQASATNVETFHFWKQYGLTRVVLAREVTMEELAEIRKRTDLEIEAFVHGAMCISYSGRCTLSNHMSDRDANRGGCSQSCRWKYDLYDMPFGQERKSIHGEVPEEYSMSAVDMCMIENIPDLIDNGVDSLKIEGRMKSVHYVSTVANCYKAACDAYMESAEAFYAIKDDLINELWKVAQRELATGFYYKTPTENEQLFGARRKIPQYKFVGEVVDFDPATMTATIRQRNVILEGDHVEFYGPGFRHFECDIKDLHDANGNKIDRAPNPMELLTITVPDRKSVV
;
A
#
# COMPACT_ATOMS: atom_id res chain seq x y z
N MET A 1 -22.21 -13.71 -23.23
CA MET A 1 -22.73 -13.68 -21.85
C MET A 1 -22.30 -12.34 -21.28
N THR A 2 -23.22 -11.44 -20.98
CA THR A 2 -22.92 -10.20 -20.25
C THR A 2 -22.54 -10.62 -18.84
N THR A 3 -21.24 -10.68 -18.54
CA THR A 3 -20.76 -10.82 -17.18
C THR A 3 -21.24 -9.59 -16.41
N THR A 4 -22.09 -9.80 -15.42
CA THR A 4 -22.44 -8.74 -14.46
C THR A 4 -21.11 -8.25 -13.85
N LYS A 5 -20.81 -6.96 -14.02
CA LYS A 5 -19.63 -6.33 -13.42
C LYS A 5 -19.67 -6.58 -11.91
N LYS A 6 -18.58 -7.10 -11.37
CA LYS A 6 -18.39 -7.29 -9.92
C LYS A 6 -17.52 -6.16 -9.43
N ARG A 7 -17.92 -5.49 -8.34
CA ARG A 7 -17.07 -4.51 -7.68
C ARG A 7 -15.84 -5.22 -7.09
N PRO A 8 -14.63 -4.79 -7.42
CA PRO A 8 -13.44 -5.38 -6.84
C PRO A 8 -13.27 -4.98 -5.38
N GLU A 9 -12.60 -5.81 -4.62
CA GLU A 9 -12.10 -5.53 -3.29
C GLU A 9 -11.00 -4.46 -3.35
N VAL A 10 -11.04 -3.47 -2.48
CA VAL A 10 -9.94 -2.51 -2.27
C VAL A 10 -9.07 -3.02 -1.12
N LEU A 11 -7.91 -3.58 -1.45
CA LEU A 11 -6.98 -4.21 -0.51
C LEU A 11 -5.89 -3.21 -0.09
N VAL A 12 -5.93 -2.77 1.16
CA VAL A 12 -5.14 -1.65 1.69
C VAL A 12 -4.00 -2.14 2.59
N PRO A 13 -2.78 -1.58 2.51
CA PRO A 13 -1.67 -1.97 3.36
C PRO A 13 -1.78 -1.39 4.76
N ALA A 14 -1.46 -2.18 5.79
CA ALA A 14 -1.25 -1.67 7.13
C ALA A 14 0.04 -2.21 7.77
N GLY A 15 0.91 -1.30 8.20
CA GLY A 15 2.15 -1.65 8.88
C GLY A 15 2.06 -1.59 10.41
N THR A 16 0.95 -1.09 10.95
CA THR A 16 0.66 -1.01 12.39
C THR A 16 -0.84 -1.15 12.62
N LEU A 17 -1.25 -1.50 13.84
CA LEU A 17 -2.65 -1.58 14.23
C LEU A 17 -3.41 -0.26 14.02
N GLU A 18 -2.78 0.89 14.27
CA GLU A 18 -3.34 2.21 13.99
C GLU A 18 -3.69 2.36 12.50
N LYS A 19 -2.74 1.98 11.60
CA LYS A 19 -2.97 2.05 10.14
C LYS A 19 -4.03 1.08 9.67
N LEU A 20 -4.17 -0.09 10.31
CA LEU A 20 -5.24 -1.03 10.03
C LEU A 20 -6.59 -0.39 10.34
N LYS A 21 -6.75 0.17 11.54
CA LYS A 21 -7.99 0.84 11.93
C LYS A 21 -8.34 2.00 11.00
N VAL A 22 -7.34 2.77 10.57
CA VAL A 22 -7.53 3.85 9.59
C VAL A 22 -7.93 3.30 8.23
N ALA A 23 -7.26 2.27 7.70
CA ALA A 23 -7.62 1.66 6.43
C ALA A 23 -9.09 1.19 6.41
N VAL A 24 -9.51 0.50 7.47
CA VAL A 24 -10.88 0.03 7.67
C VAL A 24 -11.87 1.20 7.67
N ASN A 25 -11.59 2.26 8.42
CA ASN A 25 -12.49 3.42 8.53
C ASN A 25 -12.58 4.23 7.22
N TYR A 26 -11.53 4.20 6.39
CA TYR A 26 -11.46 4.94 5.12
C TYR A 26 -11.83 4.10 3.89
N GLY A 27 -12.44 2.92 4.10
CA GLY A 27 -13.14 2.20 3.06
C GLY A 27 -12.37 1.06 2.42
N ALA A 28 -11.37 0.49 3.12
CA ALA A 28 -10.82 -0.80 2.73
C ALA A 28 -11.91 -1.88 2.79
N ASP A 29 -11.94 -2.75 1.79
CA ASP A 29 -12.74 -3.99 1.82
C ASP A 29 -11.92 -5.13 2.44
N ALA A 30 -10.59 -5.06 2.30
CA ALA A 30 -9.65 -5.92 2.99
C ALA A 30 -8.36 -5.17 3.35
N VAL A 31 -7.66 -5.64 4.38
CA VAL A 31 -6.38 -5.07 4.82
C VAL A 31 -5.31 -6.15 4.82
N PHE A 32 -4.12 -5.89 4.22
CA PHE A 32 -3.01 -6.80 4.36
C PHE A 32 -1.94 -6.27 5.31
N VAL A 33 -1.50 -7.15 6.19
CA VAL A 33 -0.53 -6.87 7.25
C VAL A 33 0.68 -7.80 7.18
N GLY A 34 1.68 -7.59 7.99
CA GLY A 34 2.80 -8.50 8.19
C GLY A 34 2.89 -8.91 9.64
N GLY A 35 2.99 -10.21 9.88
CA GLY A 35 3.32 -10.75 11.19
C GLY A 35 4.82 -10.74 11.44
N GLN A 36 5.23 -11.08 12.66
CA GLN A 36 6.64 -11.14 13.08
C GLN A 36 7.42 -12.26 12.40
N ALA A 37 6.73 -13.27 11.85
CA ALA A 37 7.33 -14.43 11.19
C ALA A 37 6.97 -14.50 9.71
N TYR A 38 7.83 -15.13 8.91
CA TYR A 38 7.64 -15.48 7.49
C TYR A 38 7.32 -14.36 6.52
N GLY A 39 7.33 -13.09 6.95
CA GLY A 39 7.07 -11.94 6.11
C GLY A 39 8.32 -11.29 5.53
N LEU A 40 8.22 -10.67 4.34
CA LEU A 40 9.33 -9.98 3.65
C LEU A 40 9.77 -8.65 4.26
N ARG A 41 9.17 -8.20 5.31
CA ARG A 41 9.53 -6.93 5.96
C ARG A 41 9.75 -7.13 7.46
N SER A 42 10.60 -8.10 7.80
CA SER A 42 10.90 -8.48 9.18
C SER A 42 11.45 -7.34 10.05
N ARG A 43 11.96 -6.26 9.44
CA ARG A 43 12.45 -5.04 10.13
C ARG A 43 11.48 -3.87 10.13
N ALA A 44 10.30 -4.02 9.53
CA ALA A 44 9.20 -3.06 9.68
C ALA A 44 8.48 -3.34 11.01
N GLY A 45 7.76 -2.37 11.54
CA GLY A 45 6.80 -2.65 12.61
C GLY A 45 5.84 -3.74 12.12
N ASN A 46 6.01 -4.97 12.59
CA ASN A 46 5.15 -6.10 12.26
C ASN A 46 4.23 -6.35 13.45
N PHE A 47 3.04 -6.84 13.16
CA PHE A 47 2.05 -7.12 14.19
C PHE A 47 2.50 -8.26 15.10
N THR A 48 2.40 -8.07 16.39
CA THR A 48 2.40 -9.16 17.38
C THR A 48 1.14 -10.01 17.22
N MET A 49 1.11 -11.19 17.84
CA MET A 49 -0.09 -12.05 17.80
C MET A 49 -1.30 -11.38 18.44
N ASP A 50 -1.10 -10.59 19.51
CA ASP A 50 -2.17 -9.85 20.19
C ASP A 50 -2.68 -8.70 19.31
N GLU A 51 -1.79 -7.96 18.65
CA GLU A 51 -2.19 -6.92 17.69
C GLU A 51 -2.90 -7.50 16.46
N LEU A 52 -2.50 -8.69 15.99
CA LEU A 52 -3.22 -9.41 14.93
C LEU A 52 -4.64 -9.75 15.36
N ARG A 53 -4.81 -10.33 16.56
CA ARG A 53 -6.13 -10.65 17.11
C ARG A 53 -7.01 -9.43 17.22
N GLU A 54 -6.51 -8.35 17.84
CA GLU A 54 -7.23 -7.09 17.95
C GLU A 54 -7.59 -6.50 16.58
N GLY A 55 -6.64 -6.56 15.63
CA GLY A 55 -6.84 -6.07 14.27
C GLY A 55 -7.90 -6.86 13.50
N ILE A 56 -7.89 -8.18 13.59
CA ILE A 56 -8.89 -9.07 12.97
C ILE A 56 -10.28 -8.79 13.57
N GLU A 57 -10.41 -8.76 14.88
CA GLU A 57 -11.68 -8.46 15.56
C GLU A 57 -12.22 -7.08 15.16
N TYR A 58 -11.34 -6.07 15.09
CA TYR A 58 -11.73 -4.72 14.69
C TYR A 58 -12.23 -4.64 13.25
N ALA A 59 -11.52 -5.31 12.33
CA ALA A 59 -11.85 -5.35 10.91
C ALA A 59 -13.14 -6.13 10.66
N HIS A 60 -13.27 -7.33 11.22
CA HIS A 60 -14.45 -8.19 11.06
C HIS A 60 -15.73 -7.54 11.63
N ALA A 61 -15.63 -6.81 12.74
CA ALA A 61 -16.78 -6.06 13.29
C ALA A 61 -17.30 -4.98 12.30
N ARG A 62 -16.54 -4.69 11.23
CA ARG A 62 -16.88 -3.72 10.17
C ARG A 62 -17.01 -4.35 8.79
N GLY A 63 -16.99 -5.69 8.71
CA GLY A 63 -17.12 -6.43 7.45
C GLY A 63 -15.89 -6.31 6.53
N VAL A 64 -14.70 -6.14 7.11
CA VAL A 64 -13.43 -6.00 6.38
C VAL A 64 -12.55 -7.21 6.65
N ASP A 65 -12.03 -7.84 5.58
CA ASP A 65 -11.15 -9.00 5.66
C ASP A 65 -9.71 -8.62 6.05
N VAL A 66 -8.98 -9.56 6.65
CA VAL A 66 -7.58 -9.38 7.00
C VAL A 66 -6.71 -10.46 6.37
N HIS A 67 -5.66 -10.05 5.64
CA HIS A 67 -4.72 -10.97 5.00
C HIS A 67 -3.33 -10.81 5.62
N VAL A 68 -2.69 -11.93 5.99
CA VAL A 68 -1.31 -11.90 6.53
C VAL A 68 -0.30 -12.29 5.46
N ALA A 69 0.68 -11.42 5.22
CA ALA A 69 1.79 -11.70 4.31
C ALA A 69 2.82 -12.61 4.99
N SER A 70 2.87 -13.87 4.56
CA SER A 70 3.85 -14.90 4.92
C SER A 70 4.65 -15.30 3.68
N ASN A 71 5.17 -14.31 2.96
CA ASN A 71 5.68 -14.43 1.59
C ASN A 71 7.23 -14.40 1.49
N MET A 72 7.91 -14.77 2.55
CA MET A 72 9.35 -14.99 2.57
C MET A 72 9.71 -16.20 1.70
N VAL A 73 10.83 -16.14 0.97
CA VAL A 73 11.45 -17.32 0.38
C VAL A 73 12.26 -18.03 1.47
N THR A 74 11.93 -19.28 1.74
CA THR A 74 12.59 -20.06 2.80
C THR A 74 13.92 -20.66 2.33
N HIS A 75 14.85 -20.81 3.26
CA HIS A 75 16.03 -21.65 3.13
C HIS A 75 15.91 -22.80 4.12
N GLU A 76 16.69 -23.85 3.95
CA GLU A 76 16.72 -25.02 4.80
C GLU A 76 16.70 -24.64 6.29
N GLY A 77 15.70 -25.11 7.02
CA GLY A 77 15.48 -24.85 8.44
C GLY A 77 14.69 -23.58 8.78
N ASN A 78 14.36 -22.71 7.79
CA ASN A 78 13.51 -21.54 8.02
C ASN A 78 12.01 -21.91 8.13
N GLU A 79 11.62 -23.07 7.62
CA GLU A 79 10.26 -23.60 7.66
C GLU A 79 9.84 -24.08 9.06
N LYS A 80 10.82 -24.23 9.98
CA LYS A 80 10.55 -24.69 11.35
C LYS A 80 9.64 -23.73 12.09
N GLY A 81 8.53 -24.26 12.64
CA GLY A 81 7.51 -23.48 13.33
C GLY A 81 6.41 -22.93 12.41
N ALA A 82 6.53 -23.08 11.07
CA ALA A 82 5.52 -22.55 10.14
C ALA A 82 4.15 -23.22 10.31
N GLY A 83 4.13 -24.51 10.67
CA GLY A 83 2.87 -25.21 10.93
C GLY A 83 2.09 -24.65 12.11
N GLU A 84 2.79 -24.33 13.23
CA GLU A 84 2.17 -23.65 14.36
C GLU A 84 1.70 -22.24 13.98
N TRP A 85 2.54 -21.49 13.29
CA TRP A 85 2.21 -20.14 12.81
C TRP A 85 0.90 -20.12 12.00
N PHE A 86 0.76 -20.96 10.99
CA PHE A 86 -0.45 -21.00 10.17
C PHE A 86 -1.67 -21.51 10.93
N ARG A 87 -1.48 -22.45 11.87
CA ARG A 87 -2.56 -22.92 12.73
C ARG A 87 -3.10 -21.81 13.63
N GLU A 88 -2.20 -21.06 14.29
CA GLU A 88 -2.59 -19.94 15.13
C GLU A 88 -3.33 -18.84 14.35
N LEU A 89 -2.86 -18.50 13.13
CA LEU A 89 -3.54 -17.55 12.26
C LEU A 89 -4.96 -18.01 11.89
N ARG A 90 -5.11 -19.30 11.50
CA ARG A 90 -6.43 -19.87 11.22
C ARG A 90 -7.34 -19.81 12.44
N ASP A 91 -6.83 -20.18 13.61
CA ASP A 91 -7.61 -20.26 14.84
C ASP A 91 -8.01 -18.87 15.38
N MET A 92 -7.33 -17.79 14.95
CA MET A 92 -7.74 -16.40 15.15
C MET A 92 -8.87 -15.96 14.21
N GLY A 93 -9.24 -16.78 13.22
CA GLY A 93 -10.23 -16.42 12.21
C GLY A 93 -9.68 -15.58 11.06
N LEU A 94 -8.37 -15.66 10.78
CA LEU A 94 -7.78 -14.95 9.64
C LEU A 94 -8.41 -15.39 8.31
N ASP A 95 -8.67 -14.42 7.41
CA ASP A 95 -9.34 -14.69 6.13
C ASP A 95 -8.40 -15.31 5.10
N ALA A 96 -7.15 -14.84 4.99
CA ALA A 96 -6.18 -15.41 4.07
C ALA A 96 -4.73 -15.18 4.47
N VAL A 97 -3.84 -16.04 3.98
CA VAL A 97 -2.38 -15.83 3.97
C VAL A 97 -1.88 -15.61 2.55
N ILE A 98 -0.91 -14.69 2.39
CA ILE A 98 -0.25 -14.40 1.10
C ILE A 98 1.11 -15.09 1.14
N VAL A 99 1.30 -16.12 0.31
CA VAL A 99 2.48 -17.00 0.34
C VAL A 99 3.10 -17.12 -1.06
N SER A 100 4.42 -17.22 -1.16
CA SER A 100 5.15 -17.44 -2.43
C SER A 100 5.98 -18.70 -2.47
N ASP A 101 6.34 -19.21 -1.31
CA ASP A 101 7.24 -20.35 -1.16
C ASP A 101 6.45 -21.68 -1.20
N PRO A 102 6.80 -22.62 -2.10
CA PRO A 102 6.08 -23.90 -2.20
C PRO A 102 6.08 -24.72 -0.89
N ALA A 103 7.18 -24.66 -0.10
CA ALA A 103 7.23 -25.39 1.16
C ALA A 103 6.25 -24.80 2.18
N LEU A 104 6.15 -23.44 2.24
CA LEU A 104 5.17 -22.79 3.12
C LEU A 104 3.74 -23.02 2.68
N ILE A 105 3.46 -23.12 1.36
CA ILE A 105 2.14 -23.45 0.82
C ILE A 105 1.74 -24.87 1.27
N GLU A 106 2.62 -25.86 1.10
CA GLU A 106 2.40 -27.24 1.54
C GLU A 106 2.13 -27.34 3.05
N ILE A 107 2.98 -26.66 3.85
CA ILE A 107 2.82 -26.62 5.30
C ILE A 107 1.51 -25.95 5.70
N CYS A 108 1.16 -24.82 5.09
CA CYS A 108 -0.11 -24.14 5.36
C CYS A 108 -1.32 -25.05 5.07
N SER A 109 -1.34 -25.67 3.90
CA SER A 109 -2.42 -26.61 3.51
C SER A 109 -2.55 -27.80 4.47
N THR A 110 -1.42 -28.28 5.00
CA THR A 110 -1.37 -29.43 5.92
C THR A 110 -1.81 -29.07 7.34
N TYR A 111 -1.28 -27.95 7.87
CA TYR A 111 -1.44 -27.59 9.30
C TYR A 111 -2.59 -26.62 9.57
N ALA A 112 -3.04 -25.90 8.56
CA ALA A 112 -4.16 -24.96 8.64
C ALA A 112 -5.22 -25.20 7.54
N PRO A 113 -5.79 -26.42 7.45
CA PRO A 113 -6.80 -26.70 6.43
C PRO A 113 -7.97 -25.72 6.57
N GLY A 114 -8.46 -25.21 5.44
CA GLY A 114 -9.55 -24.21 5.37
C GLY A 114 -9.11 -22.77 5.43
N LEU A 115 -7.85 -22.45 5.76
CA LEU A 115 -7.30 -21.11 5.62
C LEU A 115 -7.03 -20.84 4.12
N ASN A 116 -7.55 -19.73 3.58
CA ASN A 116 -7.32 -19.38 2.19
C ASN A 116 -5.85 -19.02 1.94
N ILE A 117 -5.32 -19.51 0.83
CA ILE A 117 -3.96 -19.20 0.39
C ILE A 117 -4.00 -18.38 -0.89
N HIS A 118 -3.47 -17.16 -0.81
CA HIS A 118 -3.28 -16.28 -1.95
C HIS A 118 -1.83 -16.35 -2.42
N LEU A 119 -1.63 -16.63 -3.72
CA LEU A 119 -0.28 -16.66 -4.29
C LEU A 119 0.31 -15.24 -4.31
N SER A 120 1.46 -15.06 -3.69
CA SER A 120 2.16 -13.77 -3.71
C SER A 120 2.68 -13.43 -5.11
N THR A 121 2.74 -12.14 -5.44
CA THR A 121 3.38 -11.62 -6.65
C THR A 121 4.83 -12.11 -6.83
N GLN A 122 5.51 -12.47 -5.75
CA GLN A 122 6.87 -13.03 -5.81
C GLN A 122 6.94 -14.43 -6.40
N ALA A 123 5.83 -15.12 -6.60
CA ALA A 123 5.79 -16.32 -7.41
C ALA A 123 5.86 -16.03 -8.92
N SER A 124 5.84 -14.72 -9.31
CA SER A 124 6.00 -14.24 -10.69
C SER A 124 4.95 -14.83 -11.65
N ALA A 125 3.68 -14.84 -11.24
CA ALA A 125 2.58 -15.32 -12.06
C ALA A 125 2.28 -14.33 -13.19
N THR A 126 2.62 -14.70 -14.43
CA THR A 126 2.49 -13.87 -15.64
C THR A 126 1.62 -14.49 -16.73
N ASN A 127 1.15 -15.71 -16.54
CA ASN A 127 0.37 -16.44 -17.54
C ASN A 127 -0.62 -17.38 -16.88
N VAL A 128 -1.66 -17.78 -17.62
CA VAL A 128 -2.74 -18.60 -17.11
C VAL A 128 -2.31 -20.02 -16.72
N GLU A 129 -1.28 -20.58 -17.30
CA GLU A 129 -0.80 -21.93 -16.94
C GLU A 129 -0.25 -21.95 -15.51
N THR A 130 0.34 -20.83 -15.06
CA THR A 130 0.72 -20.65 -13.64
C THR A 130 -0.52 -20.67 -12.73
N PHE A 131 -1.64 -20.07 -13.13
CA PHE A 131 -2.90 -20.13 -12.39
C PHE A 131 -3.43 -21.55 -12.29
N HIS A 132 -3.45 -22.30 -13.41
CA HIS A 132 -3.87 -23.69 -13.43
C HIS A 132 -2.99 -24.59 -12.57
N PHE A 133 -1.66 -24.34 -12.58
CA PHE A 133 -0.72 -25.06 -11.72
C PHE A 133 -1.06 -24.83 -10.25
N TRP A 134 -1.16 -23.60 -9.79
CA TRP A 134 -1.40 -23.32 -8.39
C TRP A 134 -2.80 -23.68 -7.91
N LYS A 135 -3.80 -23.64 -8.79
CA LYS A 135 -5.14 -24.14 -8.48
C LYS A 135 -5.14 -25.59 -8.02
N GLN A 136 -4.26 -26.43 -8.56
CA GLN A 136 -4.14 -27.85 -8.17
C GLN A 136 -3.67 -28.01 -6.72
N TYR A 137 -3.01 -26.99 -6.16
CA TYR A 137 -2.59 -26.94 -4.75
C TYR A 137 -3.60 -26.24 -3.84
N GLY A 138 -4.81 -25.99 -4.32
CA GLY A 138 -5.89 -25.42 -3.53
C GLY A 138 -5.83 -23.91 -3.30
N LEU A 139 -5.00 -23.17 -4.05
CA LEU A 139 -4.96 -21.73 -3.96
C LEU A 139 -6.25 -21.12 -4.51
N THR A 140 -6.73 -20.06 -3.85
CA THR A 140 -8.01 -19.41 -4.19
C THR A 140 -7.82 -18.11 -4.97
N ARG A 141 -6.66 -17.44 -4.82
CA ARG A 141 -6.35 -16.14 -5.44
C ARG A 141 -4.89 -16.09 -5.89
N VAL A 142 -4.65 -15.39 -6.99
CA VAL A 142 -3.30 -15.13 -7.50
C VAL A 142 -3.05 -13.62 -7.57
N VAL A 143 -1.99 -13.16 -6.89
CA VAL A 143 -1.48 -11.81 -7.07
C VAL A 143 -0.60 -11.80 -8.31
N LEU A 144 -1.05 -11.10 -9.36
CA LEU A 144 -0.30 -10.99 -10.62
C LEU A 144 1.09 -10.40 -10.40
N ALA A 145 2.02 -10.81 -11.25
CA ALA A 145 3.26 -10.09 -11.44
C ALA A 145 2.98 -8.67 -11.95
N ARG A 146 3.77 -7.69 -11.51
CA ARG A 146 3.57 -6.28 -11.89
C ARG A 146 3.93 -5.98 -13.34
N GLU A 147 4.54 -6.94 -14.01
CA GLU A 147 4.98 -6.89 -15.40
C GLU A 147 3.90 -7.32 -16.40
N VAL A 148 2.73 -7.78 -15.91
CA VAL A 148 1.59 -8.19 -16.74
C VAL A 148 0.91 -6.96 -17.31
N THR A 149 0.68 -6.98 -18.63
CA THR A 149 -0.07 -5.94 -19.33
C THR A 149 -1.60 -6.12 -19.19
N MET A 150 -2.37 -5.08 -19.51
CA MET A 150 -3.83 -5.14 -19.46
C MET A 150 -4.38 -6.18 -20.45
N GLU A 151 -3.75 -6.33 -21.62
CA GLU A 151 -4.12 -7.33 -22.63
C GLU A 151 -3.89 -8.75 -22.11
N GLU A 152 -2.73 -9.01 -21.50
CA GLU A 152 -2.43 -10.32 -20.89
C GLU A 152 -3.37 -10.64 -19.73
N LEU A 153 -3.69 -9.63 -18.88
CA LEU A 153 -4.65 -9.78 -17.79
C LEU A 153 -6.02 -10.19 -18.34
N ALA A 154 -6.50 -9.52 -19.39
CA ALA A 154 -7.76 -9.84 -20.06
C ALA A 154 -7.77 -11.29 -20.60
N GLU A 155 -6.65 -11.76 -21.18
CA GLU A 155 -6.53 -13.14 -21.66
C GLU A 155 -6.47 -14.17 -20.53
N ILE A 156 -5.76 -13.84 -19.43
CA ILE A 156 -5.75 -14.69 -18.22
C ILE A 156 -7.17 -14.83 -17.67
N ARG A 157 -7.90 -13.71 -17.51
CA ARG A 157 -9.27 -13.73 -16.96
C ARG A 157 -10.23 -14.62 -17.73
N LYS A 158 -10.14 -14.66 -19.06
CA LYS A 158 -11.00 -15.51 -19.90
C LYS A 158 -10.81 -17.01 -19.63
N ARG A 159 -9.66 -17.41 -19.09
CA ARG A 159 -9.23 -18.82 -18.99
C ARG A 159 -9.09 -19.32 -17.55
N THR A 160 -9.32 -18.48 -16.53
CA THR A 160 -9.26 -18.87 -15.12
C THR A 160 -10.51 -18.45 -14.36
N ASP A 161 -10.89 -19.24 -13.36
CA ASP A 161 -11.92 -18.93 -12.36
C ASP A 161 -11.32 -18.54 -11.00
N LEU A 162 -9.99 -18.62 -10.83
CA LEU A 162 -9.32 -18.11 -9.65
C LEU A 162 -9.46 -16.61 -9.56
N GLU A 163 -9.50 -16.07 -8.34
CA GLU A 163 -9.49 -14.63 -8.14
C GLU A 163 -8.17 -14.01 -8.60
N ILE A 164 -8.27 -12.86 -9.27
CA ILE A 164 -7.13 -12.08 -9.74
C ILE A 164 -6.98 -10.86 -8.83
N GLU A 165 -5.85 -10.78 -8.15
CA GLU A 165 -5.41 -9.62 -7.39
C GLU A 165 -4.32 -8.88 -8.15
N ALA A 166 -4.46 -7.57 -8.33
CA ALA A 166 -3.55 -6.75 -9.13
C ALA A 166 -3.08 -5.52 -8.34
N PHE A 167 -1.78 -5.21 -8.41
CA PHE A 167 -1.29 -3.96 -7.85
C PHE A 167 -1.77 -2.77 -8.68
N VAL A 168 -2.27 -1.74 -7.99
CA VAL A 168 -2.86 -0.55 -8.64
C VAL A 168 -2.25 0.77 -8.18
N HIS A 169 -1.54 0.78 -7.04
CA HIS A 169 -0.97 2.01 -6.50
C HIS A 169 0.28 1.76 -5.67
N GLY A 170 1.20 2.73 -5.71
CA GLY A 170 2.38 2.80 -4.86
C GLY A 170 3.67 2.36 -5.53
N ALA A 171 4.65 2.04 -4.72
CA ALA A 171 6.02 1.88 -5.17
C ALA A 171 6.25 0.68 -6.10
N MET A 172 6.89 0.91 -7.25
CA MET A 172 7.39 -0.14 -8.13
C MET A 172 8.73 -0.70 -7.63
N CYS A 173 8.98 -1.99 -7.89
CA CYS A 173 10.27 -2.64 -7.67
C CYS A 173 11.10 -2.63 -8.96
N ILE A 174 12.42 -2.43 -8.86
CA ILE A 174 13.33 -2.55 -10.00
C ILE A 174 13.47 -4.00 -10.48
N SER A 175 13.29 -4.95 -9.58
CA SER A 175 13.44 -6.37 -9.87
C SER A 175 12.12 -7.00 -10.27
N TYR A 176 12.20 -7.98 -11.15
CA TYR A 176 11.04 -8.70 -11.67
C TYR A 176 10.21 -9.32 -10.53
N SER A 177 8.99 -8.83 -10.38
CA SER A 177 8.03 -9.25 -9.35
C SER A 177 8.60 -9.31 -7.92
N GLY A 178 9.54 -8.40 -7.61
CA GLY A 178 10.13 -8.28 -6.27
C GLY A 178 11.19 -9.32 -5.91
N ARG A 179 11.67 -10.13 -6.85
CA ARG A 179 12.81 -11.04 -6.65
C ARG A 179 14.11 -10.29 -6.92
N CYS A 180 14.86 -9.99 -5.87
CA CYS A 180 16.01 -9.09 -5.92
C CYS A 180 17.22 -9.62 -5.17
N THR A 181 18.39 -9.55 -5.81
CA THR A 181 19.68 -9.81 -5.18
C THR A 181 20.51 -8.53 -4.97
N LEU A 182 20.01 -7.37 -5.39
CA LEU A 182 20.76 -6.11 -5.29
C LEU A 182 21.13 -5.78 -3.83
N SER A 183 20.19 -5.98 -2.89
CA SER A 183 20.45 -5.74 -1.46
C SER A 183 21.50 -6.67 -0.88
N ASN A 184 21.61 -7.91 -1.38
CA ASN A 184 22.66 -8.84 -0.95
C ASN A 184 24.03 -8.28 -1.33
N HIS A 185 24.19 -7.79 -2.58
CA HIS A 185 25.47 -7.26 -3.07
C HIS A 185 25.83 -5.90 -2.48
N MET A 186 24.83 -5.03 -2.23
CA MET A 186 25.05 -3.64 -1.81
C MET A 186 25.14 -3.47 -0.29
N SER A 187 24.55 -4.37 0.50
CA SER A 187 24.39 -4.17 1.95
C SER A 187 24.40 -5.45 2.77
N ASP A 188 24.77 -6.56 2.17
CA ASP A 188 24.77 -7.89 2.81
C ASP A 188 23.42 -8.23 3.47
N ARG A 189 22.32 -7.92 2.77
CA ARG A 189 20.95 -8.13 3.26
C ARG A 189 20.11 -8.80 2.19
N ASP A 190 19.48 -9.92 2.55
CA ASP A 190 18.64 -10.67 1.63
C ASP A 190 17.23 -10.06 1.49
N ALA A 191 16.97 -9.45 0.34
CA ALA A 191 15.68 -8.83 0.04
C ALA A 191 14.53 -9.84 -0.01
N ASN A 192 14.79 -11.10 -0.40
CA ASN A 192 13.79 -12.15 -0.53
C ASN A 192 13.44 -12.80 0.83
N ARG A 193 14.18 -12.44 1.86
CA ARG A 193 14.00 -12.87 3.26
C ARG A 193 13.73 -11.71 4.21
N GLY A 194 13.22 -10.61 3.71
CA GLY A 194 12.84 -9.44 4.50
C GLY A 194 13.92 -8.38 4.66
N GLY A 195 15.09 -8.57 4.07
CA GLY A 195 16.25 -7.69 4.21
C GLY A 195 16.38 -6.59 3.16
N CYS A 196 15.32 -6.25 2.39
CA CYS A 196 15.41 -5.21 1.38
C CYS A 196 15.91 -3.89 1.97
N SER A 197 17.08 -3.42 1.51
CA SER A 197 17.69 -2.15 1.91
C SER A 197 17.24 -0.97 1.06
N GLN A 198 16.39 -1.21 0.04
CA GLN A 198 16.00 -0.23 -0.96
C GLN A 198 17.19 0.40 -1.70
N SER A 199 18.26 -0.35 -1.91
CA SER A 199 19.48 0.11 -2.58
C SER A 199 19.22 0.60 -4.01
N CYS A 200 18.22 0.07 -4.71
CA CYS A 200 17.79 0.62 -6.00
C CYS A 200 17.33 2.10 -5.95
N ARG A 201 17.10 2.63 -4.76
CA ARG A 201 16.64 4.02 -4.52
C ARG A 201 17.75 4.93 -4.00
N TRP A 202 18.95 4.39 -3.84
CA TRP A 202 20.11 5.19 -3.51
C TRP A 202 20.55 5.99 -4.72
N LYS A 203 21.33 7.03 -4.47
CA LYS A 203 21.97 7.82 -5.49
C LYS A 203 23.33 7.21 -5.81
N TYR A 204 23.64 7.11 -7.07
CA TYR A 204 24.86 6.56 -7.59
C TYR A 204 25.50 7.56 -8.55
N ASP A 205 26.82 7.65 -8.53
CA ASP A 205 27.58 8.33 -9.55
C ASP A 205 27.97 7.31 -10.63
N LEU A 206 27.64 7.59 -11.88
CA LEU A 206 28.01 6.75 -13.00
C LEU A 206 29.34 7.21 -13.61
N TYR A 207 30.26 6.26 -13.75
CA TYR A 207 31.55 6.48 -14.35
C TYR A 207 31.74 5.54 -15.54
N ASP A 208 32.23 6.08 -16.66
CA ASP A 208 32.79 5.26 -17.70
C ASP A 208 34.16 4.73 -17.20
N MET A 209 34.27 3.42 -17.11
CA MET A 209 35.49 2.74 -16.63
C MET A 209 36.03 1.78 -17.69
N PRO A 210 36.78 2.26 -18.70
CA PRO A 210 37.67 1.38 -19.43
C PRO A 210 38.69 0.83 -18.43
N PHE A 211 38.88 -0.49 -18.44
CA PHE A 211 39.78 -1.18 -17.54
C PHE A 211 41.15 -0.47 -17.43
N GLY A 212 41.50 0.04 -16.23
CA GLY A 212 42.81 0.64 -15.95
C GLY A 212 42.98 2.14 -16.27
N GLN A 213 41.90 2.88 -16.55
CA GLN A 213 41.96 4.33 -16.79
C GLN A 213 41.28 5.15 -15.68
N GLU A 214 41.54 6.46 -15.68
CA GLU A 214 40.84 7.39 -14.75
C GLU A 214 39.33 7.38 -14.96
N ARG A 215 38.62 7.48 -13.86
CA ARG A 215 37.16 7.54 -13.86
C ARG A 215 36.69 8.80 -14.57
N LYS A 216 35.91 8.65 -15.62
CA LYS A 216 35.24 9.78 -16.29
C LYS A 216 33.72 9.60 -16.14
N SER A 217 33.02 10.69 -15.80
CA SER A 217 31.57 10.69 -15.84
C SER A 217 31.09 10.48 -17.29
N ILE A 218 30.12 9.60 -17.49
CA ILE A 218 29.52 9.37 -18.82
C ILE A 218 28.62 10.54 -19.25
N HIS A 219 28.27 11.44 -18.33
CA HIS A 219 27.39 12.59 -18.55
C HIS A 219 28.11 13.95 -18.54
N GLY A 220 29.45 13.98 -18.64
CA GLY A 220 30.25 15.20 -18.71
C GLY A 220 31.03 15.52 -17.43
N GLU A 221 31.41 16.81 -17.24
CA GLU A 221 32.28 17.25 -16.12
C GLU A 221 31.62 17.18 -14.74
N VAL A 222 30.28 17.21 -14.68
CA VAL A 222 29.52 17.07 -13.43
C VAL A 222 28.81 15.70 -13.45
N PRO A 223 29.11 14.81 -12.49
CA PRO A 223 28.40 13.54 -12.40
C PRO A 223 26.90 13.78 -12.16
N GLU A 224 26.05 13.34 -13.07
CA GLU A 224 24.63 13.30 -12.80
C GLU A 224 24.35 12.18 -11.81
N GLU A 225 23.61 12.52 -10.74
CA GLU A 225 23.16 11.51 -9.79
C GLU A 225 22.21 10.55 -10.47
N TYR A 226 22.57 9.27 -10.49
CA TYR A 226 21.76 8.20 -11.04
C TYR A 226 21.02 7.47 -9.93
N SER A 227 19.77 7.12 -10.18
CA SER A 227 18.97 6.24 -9.34
C SER A 227 18.29 5.18 -10.21
N MET A 228 18.25 3.93 -9.73
CA MET A 228 17.46 2.86 -10.35
C MET A 228 15.98 2.91 -9.92
N SER A 229 15.56 3.99 -9.29
CA SER A 229 14.19 4.12 -8.76
C SER A 229 13.21 4.38 -9.88
N ALA A 230 12.22 3.52 -10.01
CA ALA A 230 11.06 3.80 -10.85
C ALA A 230 10.13 4.82 -10.18
N VAL A 231 9.30 5.50 -10.98
CA VAL A 231 8.13 6.26 -10.53
C VAL A 231 7.14 5.34 -9.81
N ASP A 232 6.25 5.90 -9.00
CA ASP A 232 5.24 5.09 -8.32
C ASP A 232 4.09 4.77 -9.28
N MET A 233 3.45 3.61 -9.10
CA MET A 233 2.27 3.21 -9.88
C MET A 233 1.03 3.97 -9.41
N CYS A 234 0.14 4.32 -10.35
CA CYS A 234 -1.20 4.82 -10.07
C CYS A 234 -2.15 4.46 -11.20
N MET A 235 -3.16 3.67 -10.89
CA MET A 235 -4.16 3.20 -11.84
C MET A 235 -5.55 3.82 -11.59
N ILE A 236 -5.62 4.93 -10.87
CA ILE A 236 -6.90 5.54 -10.46
C ILE A 236 -7.75 5.94 -11.68
N GLU A 237 -7.13 6.44 -12.75
CA GLU A 237 -7.82 6.82 -13.98
C GLU A 237 -8.29 5.62 -14.80
N ASN A 238 -7.75 4.44 -14.51
CA ASN A 238 -7.95 3.20 -15.26
C ASN A 238 -8.76 2.17 -14.47
N ILE A 239 -9.46 2.59 -13.42
CA ILE A 239 -10.39 1.72 -12.67
C ILE A 239 -11.43 1.06 -13.57
N PRO A 240 -12.02 1.75 -14.57
CA PRO A 240 -12.90 1.11 -15.53
C PRO A 240 -12.29 -0.11 -16.20
N ASP A 241 -11.06 0.00 -16.70
CA ASP A 241 -10.39 -1.07 -17.42
C ASP A 241 -10.12 -2.29 -16.51
N LEU A 242 -9.70 -2.05 -15.26
CA LEU A 242 -9.47 -3.11 -14.28
C LEU A 242 -10.75 -3.88 -13.94
N ILE A 243 -11.86 -3.16 -13.72
CA ILE A 243 -13.16 -3.75 -13.40
C ILE A 243 -13.71 -4.51 -14.63
N ASP A 244 -13.64 -3.91 -15.81
CA ASP A 244 -14.16 -4.52 -17.03
C ASP A 244 -13.38 -5.76 -17.48
N ASN A 245 -12.09 -5.82 -17.13
CA ASN A 245 -11.26 -7.00 -17.32
C ASN A 245 -11.32 -8.00 -16.15
N GLY A 246 -12.20 -7.78 -15.16
CA GLY A 246 -12.54 -8.75 -14.14
C GLY A 246 -11.45 -8.97 -13.08
N VAL A 247 -10.76 -7.90 -12.67
CA VAL A 247 -9.91 -7.92 -11.48
C VAL A 247 -10.79 -8.03 -10.25
N ASP A 248 -10.49 -8.99 -9.36
CA ASP A 248 -11.27 -9.24 -8.14
C ASP A 248 -10.78 -8.41 -6.95
N SER A 249 -9.48 -8.07 -6.91
CA SER A 249 -8.88 -7.32 -5.80
C SER A 249 -7.85 -6.30 -6.30
N LEU A 250 -8.00 -5.06 -5.86
CA LEU A 250 -7.14 -3.91 -6.17
C LEU A 250 -6.15 -3.69 -5.02
N LYS A 251 -4.91 -4.08 -5.21
CA LYS A 251 -3.89 -4.03 -4.17
C LYS A 251 -3.11 -2.74 -4.18
N ILE A 252 -3.10 -2.07 -3.04
CA ILE A 252 -2.31 -0.85 -2.80
C ILE A 252 -1.00 -1.21 -2.10
N GLU A 253 0.15 -0.79 -2.62
CA GLU A 253 1.44 -0.93 -1.95
C GLU A 253 1.70 0.24 -1.01
N GLY A 254 2.21 -0.01 0.20
CA GLY A 254 2.54 1.09 1.10
C GLY A 254 2.55 0.79 2.59
N ARG A 255 2.86 -0.43 3.06
CA ARG A 255 2.89 -0.78 4.50
C ARG A 255 3.71 0.18 5.37
N MET A 256 4.78 0.76 4.79
CA MET A 256 5.66 1.71 5.48
C MET A 256 5.25 3.19 5.33
N LYS A 257 4.19 3.45 4.59
CA LYS A 257 3.69 4.81 4.36
C LYS A 257 2.98 5.36 5.61
N SER A 258 2.73 6.68 5.62
CA SER A 258 2.04 7.36 6.73
C SER A 258 0.57 6.97 6.82
N VAL A 259 -0.06 7.27 7.96
CA VAL A 259 -1.51 7.18 8.15
C VAL A 259 -2.26 8.00 7.09
N HIS A 260 -1.81 9.22 6.82
CA HIS A 260 -2.37 10.10 5.79
C HIS A 260 -2.36 9.45 4.39
N TYR A 261 -1.24 8.82 3.98
CA TYR A 261 -1.19 8.08 2.73
C TYR A 261 -2.21 6.94 2.69
N VAL A 262 -2.29 6.16 3.76
CA VAL A 262 -3.22 5.01 3.84
C VAL A 262 -4.67 5.46 3.73
N SER A 263 -5.05 6.49 4.49
CA SER A 263 -6.41 7.04 4.47
C SER A 263 -6.79 7.62 3.10
N THR A 264 -5.91 8.45 2.52
CA THR A 264 -6.17 9.10 1.23
C THR A 264 -6.30 8.08 0.10
N VAL A 265 -5.35 7.14 -0.01
CA VAL A 265 -5.37 6.18 -1.11
C VAL A 265 -6.56 5.22 -0.98
N ALA A 266 -6.85 4.72 0.23
CA ALA A 266 -8.02 3.86 0.47
C ALA A 266 -9.32 4.56 0.05
N ASN A 267 -9.51 5.80 0.50
CA ASN A 267 -10.71 6.60 0.21
C ASN A 267 -10.88 6.86 -1.29
N CYS A 268 -9.78 7.22 -2.00
CA CYS A 268 -9.81 7.46 -3.44
C CYS A 268 -10.20 6.20 -4.23
N TYR A 269 -9.55 5.07 -3.96
CA TYR A 269 -9.83 3.83 -4.69
C TYR A 269 -11.23 3.29 -4.38
N LYS A 270 -11.69 3.40 -3.13
CA LYS A 270 -13.08 3.08 -2.78
C LYS A 270 -14.06 3.94 -3.56
N ALA A 271 -13.90 5.25 -3.54
CA ALA A 271 -14.79 6.18 -4.23
C ALA A 271 -14.80 5.94 -5.75
N ALA A 272 -13.62 5.66 -6.35
CA ALA A 272 -13.52 5.33 -7.77
C ALA A 272 -14.30 4.06 -8.14
N CYS A 273 -14.15 2.99 -7.35
CA CYS A 273 -14.86 1.74 -7.57
C CYS A 273 -16.36 1.92 -7.41
N ASP A 274 -16.82 2.56 -6.34
CA ASP A 274 -18.22 2.77 -6.07
C ASP A 274 -18.87 3.61 -7.16
N ALA A 275 -18.22 4.71 -7.59
CA ALA A 275 -18.73 5.57 -8.67
C ALA A 275 -18.81 4.83 -10.01
N TYR A 276 -17.79 4.02 -10.37
CA TYR A 276 -17.84 3.27 -11.63
C TYR A 276 -18.89 2.14 -11.61
N MET A 277 -19.13 1.54 -10.44
CA MET A 277 -20.23 0.58 -10.30
C MET A 277 -21.61 1.22 -10.38
N GLU A 278 -21.74 2.50 -10.03
CA GLU A 278 -22.98 3.27 -10.26
C GLU A 278 -23.14 3.59 -11.75
N SER A 279 -22.19 4.28 -12.35
CA SER A 279 -22.12 4.52 -13.80
C SER A 279 -20.74 5.03 -14.23
N ALA A 280 -20.42 4.92 -15.53
CA ALA A 280 -19.21 5.50 -16.08
C ALA A 280 -19.19 7.03 -15.90
N GLU A 281 -20.35 7.69 -16.09
CA GLU A 281 -20.51 9.13 -15.94
C GLU A 281 -20.21 9.58 -14.50
N ALA A 282 -20.67 8.82 -13.49
CA ALA A 282 -20.40 9.10 -12.09
C ALA A 282 -18.89 9.05 -11.79
N PHE A 283 -18.20 8.04 -12.33
CA PHE A 283 -16.74 7.94 -12.21
C PHE A 283 -16.01 9.13 -12.85
N TYR A 284 -16.34 9.44 -14.12
CA TYR A 284 -15.67 10.54 -14.81
C TYR A 284 -15.95 11.92 -14.20
N ALA A 285 -17.07 12.07 -13.49
CA ALA A 285 -17.40 13.32 -12.79
C ALA A 285 -16.46 13.61 -11.61
N ILE A 286 -15.91 12.56 -10.94
CA ILE A 286 -15.04 12.72 -9.77
C ILE A 286 -13.56 12.40 -10.03
N LYS A 287 -13.23 11.88 -11.21
CA LYS A 287 -11.90 11.37 -11.55
C LYS A 287 -10.78 12.38 -11.28
N ASP A 288 -10.96 13.63 -11.70
CA ASP A 288 -9.94 14.65 -11.55
C ASP A 288 -9.74 15.05 -10.09
N ASP A 289 -10.79 15.05 -9.27
CA ASP A 289 -10.69 15.26 -7.82
C ASP A 289 -9.91 14.13 -7.14
N LEU A 290 -10.15 12.86 -7.54
CA LEU A 290 -9.41 11.71 -7.04
C LEU A 290 -7.91 11.81 -7.35
N ILE A 291 -7.57 12.22 -8.57
CA ILE A 291 -6.16 12.42 -8.97
C ILE A 291 -5.52 13.53 -8.12
N ASN A 292 -6.20 14.66 -7.95
CA ASN A 292 -5.72 15.77 -7.15
C ASN A 292 -5.49 15.37 -5.70
N GLU A 293 -6.38 14.57 -5.10
CA GLU A 293 -6.19 14.03 -3.76
C GLU A 293 -4.94 13.14 -3.67
N LEU A 294 -4.76 12.23 -4.60
CA LEU A 294 -3.59 11.34 -4.61
C LEU A 294 -2.28 12.11 -4.74
N TRP A 295 -2.27 13.24 -5.47
CA TRP A 295 -1.08 14.10 -5.56
C TRP A 295 -0.71 14.75 -4.23
N LYS A 296 -1.63 14.97 -3.29
CA LYS A 296 -1.33 15.50 -1.95
C LYS A 296 -0.41 14.57 -1.15
N VAL A 297 -0.46 13.27 -1.40
CA VAL A 297 0.34 12.24 -0.69
C VAL A 297 1.44 11.61 -1.55
N ALA A 298 1.48 11.91 -2.84
CA ALA A 298 2.47 11.37 -3.77
C ALA A 298 3.87 11.93 -3.47
N GLN A 299 4.85 11.04 -3.36
CA GLN A 299 6.25 11.40 -3.10
C GLN A 299 7.14 11.25 -4.34
N ARG A 300 6.57 10.78 -5.44
CA ARG A 300 7.20 10.59 -6.75
C ARG A 300 6.18 10.88 -7.83
N GLU A 301 6.67 10.99 -9.07
CA GLU A 301 5.81 10.99 -10.24
C GLU A 301 5.03 9.66 -10.30
N LEU A 302 3.88 9.70 -10.95
CA LEU A 302 2.94 8.60 -11.06
C LEU A 302 2.86 8.11 -12.51
N ALA A 303 2.79 6.80 -12.71
CA ALA A 303 2.63 6.17 -14.02
C ALA A 303 1.80 4.88 -13.89
N THR A 304 1.40 4.32 -15.02
CA THR A 304 0.60 3.08 -15.06
C THR A 304 1.43 1.79 -14.98
N GLY A 305 2.74 1.87 -14.73
CA GLY A 305 3.62 0.71 -14.74
C GLY A 305 3.65 0.02 -16.10
N PHE A 306 3.49 -1.30 -16.11
CA PHE A 306 3.51 -2.12 -17.33
C PHE A 306 2.12 -2.30 -18.00
N TYR A 307 1.04 -1.79 -17.41
CA TYR A 307 -0.32 -2.11 -17.88
C TYR A 307 -0.57 -1.76 -19.34
N TYR A 308 -0.04 -0.66 -19.86
CA TYR A 308 -0.30 -0.20 -21.22
C TYR A 308 0.95 -0.13 -22.12
N LYS A 309 2.12 -0.20 -21.53
CA LYS A 309 3.40 -0.16 -22.27
C LYS A 309 4.53 -0.70 -21.41
N THR A 310 5.59 -1.17 -22.05
CA THR A 310 6.85 -1.41 -21.34
C THR A 310 7.42 -0.07 -20.85
N PRO A 311 7.73 0.08 -19.55
CA PRO A 311 8.36 1.29 -19.03
C PRO A 311 9.70 1.59 -19.73
N THR A 312 9.94 2.88 -19.96
CA THR A 312 11.15 3.41 -20.60
C THR A 312 11.95 4.24 -19.60
N GLU A 313 12.98 4.97 -20.08
CA GLU A 313 13.68 5.95 -19.25
C GLU A 313 12.77 7.02 -18.65
N ASN A 314 11.62 7.31 -19.25
CA ASN A 314 10.67 8.29 -18.74
C ASN A 314 9.96 7.85 -17.45
N GLU A 315 9.92 6.56 -17.18
CA GLU A 315 9.37 5.99 -15.96
C GLU A 315 10.47 5.70 -14.91
N GLN A 316 11.71 6.22 -15.12
CA GLN A 316 12.80 6.17 -14.15
C GLN A 316 13.09 7.55 -13.57
N LEU A 317 13.50 7.59 -12.32
CA LEU A 317 13.84 8.85 -11.63
C LEU A 317 15.34 9.14 -11.77
N PHE A 318 15.83 9.34 -12.99
CA PHE A 318 17.21 9.74 -13.25
C PHE A 318 17.48 11.13 -12.68
N GLY A 319 18.38 11.24 -11.71
CA GLY A 319 18.70 12.53 -11.08
C GLY A 319 17.51 13.24 -10.45
N ALA A 320 16.29 12.77 -10.69
CA ALA A 320 15.09 13.39 -10.18
C ALA A 320 15.00 13.21 -8.68
N ARG A 321 14.63 14.29 -8.02
CA ARG A 321 14.39 14.26 -6.59
C ARG A 321 13.00 13.72 -6.32
N ARG A 322 12.86 13.12 -5.14
CA ARG A 322 11.57 12.79 -4.56
C ARG A 322 10.68 14.04 -4.57
N LYS A 323 9.50 13.96 -5.16
CA LYS A 323 8.52 15.03 -5.11
C LYS A 323 8.13 15.27 -3.64
N ILE A 324 8.18 16.51 -3.21
CA ILE A 324 7.71 16.88 -1.89
C ILE A 324 6.24 17.24 -2.05
N PRO A 325 5.31 16.56 -1.35
CA PRO A 325 3.91 16.94 -1.36
C PRO A 325 3.74 18.38 -0.93
N GLN A 326 2.82 19.10 -1.55
CA GLN A 326 2.51 20.50 -1.18
C GLN A 326 1.84 20.57 0.19
N TYR A 327 1.16 19.49 0.60
CA TYR A 327 0.46 19.38 1.86
C TYR A 327 1.31 18.69 2.92
N LYS A 328 1.26 19.21 4.15
CA LYS A 328 1.88 18.60 5.32
C LYS A 328 0.78 17.94 6.16
N PHE A 329 0.97 16.68 6.52
CA PHE A 329 0.12 16.03 7.50
C PHE A 329 0.47 16.57 8.90
N VAL A 330 -0.42 17.35 9.49
CA VAL A 330 -0.17 18.04 10.75
C VAL A 330 -0.76 17.35 11.96
N GLY A 331 -1.81 16.52 11.80
CA GLY A 331 -2.41 15.80 12.92
C GLY A 331 -3.60 14.94 12.55
N GLU A 332 -4.13 14.27 13.54
CA GLU A 332 -5.33 13.45 13.48
C GLU A 332 -6.35 13.96 14.49
N VAL A 333 -7.58 14.09 14.07
CA VAL A 333 -8.68 14.32 15.01
C VAL A 333 -8.95 13.03 15.77
N VAL A 334 -8.78 13.04 17.08
CA VAL A 334 -8.98 11.88 17.95
C VAL A 334 -10.27 11.98 18.77
N ASP A 335 -10.80 13.20 18.92
CA ASP A 335 -12.05 13.45 19.61
C ASP A 335 -12.68 14.76 19.13
N PHE A 336 -14.01 14.88 19.28
CA PHE A 336 -14.74 16.09 18.95
C PHE A 336 -15.92 16.33 19.89
N ASP A 337 -15.91 17.47 20.56
CA ASP A 337 -17.04 17.93 21.37
C ASP A 337 -17.99 18.82 20.55
N PRO A 338 -19.17 18.32 20.19
CA PRO A 338 -20.13 19.08 19.41
C PRO A 338 -20.82 20.23 20.20
N ALA A 339 -20.72 20.24 21.53
CA ALA A 339 -21.33 21.30 22.34
C ALA A 339 -20.47 22.56 22.34
N THR A 340 -19.16 22.39 22.33
CA THR A 340 -18.19 23.49 22.33
C THR A 340 -17.56 23.73 20.96
N MET A 341 -17.85 22.87 19.96
CA MET A 341 -17.21 22.88 18.64
C MET A 341 -15.69 22.74 18.74
N THR A 342 -15.21 21.94 19.67
CA THR A 342 -13.80 21.75 19.95
C THR A 342 -13.34 20.39 19.41
N ALA A 343 -12.33 20.40 18.53
CA ALA A 343 -11.65 19.19 18.08
C ALA A 343 -10.38 18.95 18.91
N THR A 344 -10.19 17.71 19.36
CA THR A 344 -8.93 17.26 19.94
C THR A 344 -8.07 16.64 18.87
N ILE A 345 -6.87 17.18 18.65
CA ILE A 345 -5.94 16.76 17.61
C ILE A 345 -4.72 16.09 18.25
N ARG A 346 -4.39 14.89 17.80
CA ARG A 346 -3.08 14.30 18.02
C ARG A 346 -2.10 14.84 16.99
N GLN A 347 -1.20 15.69 17.43
CA GLN A 347 -0.23 16.34 16.57
C GLN A 347 0.74 15.36 15.92
N ARG A 348 1.05 15.56 14.63
CA ARG A 348 2.08 14.82 13.88
C ARG A 348 3.19 15.71 13.35
N ASN A 349 2.91 16.99 13.15
CA ASN A 349 3.87 18.01 12.72
C ASN A 349 3.56 19.33 13.42
N VAL A 350 4.43 20.32 13.29
CA VAL A 350 4.24 21.65 13.89
C VAL A 350 2.94 22.27 13.42
N ILE A 351 2.15 22.78 14.36
CA ILE A 351 0.91 23.54 14.15
C ILE A 351 1.08 24.93 14.77
N LEU A 352 0.64 25.95 14.05
CA LEU A 352 0.64 27.35 14.52
C LEU A 352 -0.80 27.86 14.61
N GLU A 353 -1.05 28.73 15.55
CA GLU A 353 -2.28 29.56 15.57
C GLU A 353 -2.35 30.36 14.26
N GLY A 354 -3.47 30.29 13.55
CA GLY A 354 -3.67 30.96 12.26
C GLY A 354 -3.22 30.15 11.04
N ASP A 355 -2.64 28.95 11.20
CA ASP A 355 -2.40 28.07 10.05
C ASP A 355 -3.71 27.76 9.32
N HIS A 356 -3.69 27.81 7.98
CA HIS A 356 -4.78 27.35 7.15
C HIS A 356 -4.67 25.85 6.93
N VAL A 357 -5.68 25.09 7.33
CA VAL A 357 -5.68 23.62 7.30
C VAL A 357 -6.91 23.06 6.61
N GLU A 358 -6.73 21.92 6.00
CA GLU A 358 -7.79 21.09 5.45
C GLU A 358 -8.06 19.90 6.37
N PHE A 359 -9.32 19.71 6.74
CA PHE A 359 -9.81 18.51 7.40
C PHE A 359 -10.31 17.53 6.34
N TYR A 360 -9.86 16.29 6.46
CA TYR A 360 -10.16 15.24 5.53
C TYR A 360 -10.71 14.02 6.27
N GLY A 361 -11.86 13.53 5.86
CA GLY A 361 -12.54 12.41 6.51
C GLY A 361 -12.99 11.30 5.55
N PRO A 362 -13.49 10.17 6.10
CA PRO A 362 -14.03 9.08 5.32
C PRO A 362 -15.17 9.55 4.40
N GLY A 363 -15.26 8.95 3.18
CA GLY A 363 -16.29 9.28 2.21
C GLY A 363 -16.08 10.65 1.54
N PHE A 364 -14.84 11.05 1.36
CA PHE A 364 -14.47 12.30 0.65
C PHE A 364 -15.03 13.57 1.31
N ARG A 365 -15.16 13.57 2.62
CA ARG A 365 -15.58 14.77 3.36
C ARG A 365 -14.38 15.68 3.57
N HIS A 366 -14.50 16.91 3.10
CA HIS A 366 -13.48 17.95 3.22
C HIS A 366 -14.08 19.23 3.74
N PHE A 367 -13.32 19.94 4.55
CA PHE A 367 -13.53 21.35 4.83
C PHE A 367 -12.20 22.02 5.20
N GLU A 368 -12.10 23.29 4.95
CA GLU A 368 -10.94 24.10 5.27
C GLU A 368 -11.29 25.11 6.37
N CYS A 369 -10.35 25.36 7.24
CA CYS A 369 -10.45 26.45 8.23
C CYS A 369 -9.09 26.91 8.70
N ASP A 370 -9.06 28.08 9.32
CA ASP A 370 -7.88 28.54 10.04
C ASP A 370 -7.89 27.96 11.45
N ILE A 371 -6.71 27.56 11.93
CA ILE A 371 -6.51 27.14 13.33
C ILE A 371 -6.79 28.29 14.26
N LYS A 372 -7.76 28.11 15.15
CA LYS A 372 -8.17 29.11 16.14
C LYS A 372 -8.30 28.48 17.52
N ASP A 373 -7.95 29.29 18.53
CA ASP A 373 -8.01 28.88 19.94
C ASP A 373 -7.19 27.61 20.20
N LEU A 374 -5.92 27.63 19.73
CA LEU A 374 -4.98 26.56 19.94
C LEU A 374 -4.57 26.45 21.40
N HIS A 375 -4.86 25.29 22.02
CA HIS A 375 -4.49 25.00 23.41
C HIS A 375 -3.66 23.71 23.51
N ASP A 376 -2.77 23.67 24.49
CA ASP A 376 -2.02 22.47 24.87
C ASP A 376 -2.89 21.45 25.66
N ALA A 377 -2.31 20.31 26.00
CA ALA A 377 -3.00 19.26 26.77
C ALA A 377 -3.43 19.71 28.20
N ASN A 378 -2.87 20.80 28.71
CA ASN A 378 -3.19 21.37 30.01
C ASN A 378 -4.26 22.48 29.92
N GLY A 379 -4.72 22.78 28.69
CA GLY A 379 -5.70 23.84 28.45
C GLY A 379 -5.10 25.26 28.39
N ASN A 380 -3.77 25.40 28.32
CA ASN A 380 -3.14 26.70 28.16
C ASN A 380 -3.19 27.14 26.69
N LYS A 381 -3.56 28.38 26.43
CA LYS A 381 -3.50 28.94 25.07
C LYS A 381 -2.06 29.09 24.62
N ILE A 382 -1.78 28.63 23.42
CA ILE A 382 -0.43 28.65 22.81
C ILE A 382 -0.51 29.16 21.38
N ASP A 383 0.57 29.80 20.88
CA ASP A 383 0.65 30.25 19.48
C ASP A 383 1.32 29.20 18.59
N ARG A 384 1.99 28.22 19.19
CA ARG A 384 2.76 27.20 18.49
C ARG A 384 2.80 25.90 19.27
N ALA A 385 2.52 24.79 18.58
CA ALA A 385 2.69 23.42 19.07
C ALA A 385 3.87 22.78 18.32
N PRO A 386 5.03 22.62 18.95
CA PRO A 386 6.23 22.11 18.27
C PRO A 386 6.40 20.59 18.37
N ASN A 387 5.77 19.91 19.33
CA ASN A 387 6.11 18.55 19.73
C ASN A 387 5.15 17.54 19.11
N PRO A 388 5.62 16.58 18.29
CA PRO A 388 4.78 15.51 17.77
C PRO A 388 4.17 14.67 18.90
N MET A 389 2.98 14.11 18.66
CA MET A 389 2.21 13.22 19.53
C MET A 389 1.53 13.90 20.72
N GLU A 390 1.71 15.19 20.94
CA GLU A 390 0.92 15.94 21.92
C GLU A 390 -0.56 16.03 21.50
N LEU A 391 -1.44 16.06 22.51
CA LEU A 391 -2.84 16.35 22.29
C LEU A 391 -3.06 17.87 22.38
N LEU A 392 -3.74 18.38 21.38
CA LEU A 392 -4.06 19.80 21.25
C LEU A 392 -5.56 19.95 21.07
N THR A 393 -6.10 21.08 21.48
CA THR A 393 -7.50 21.41 21.17
C THR A 393 -7.58 22.69 20.34
N ILE A 394 -8.52 22.71 19.40
CA ILE A 394 -8.83 23.86 18.55
C ILE A 394 -10.34 24.01 18.39
N THR A 395 -10.78 25.22 18.08
CA THR A 395 -12.17 25.47 17.69
C THR A 395 -12.33 25.22 16.19
N VAL A 396 -13.37 24.46 15.78
CA VAL A 396 -13.67 24.15 14.38
C VAL A 396 -15.07 24.65 13.98
N PRO A 397 -15.27 25.09 12.73
CA PRO A 397 -16.52 25.75 12.33
C PRO A 397 -17.66 24.78 11.98
N ASP A 398 -17.38 23.50 11.67
CA ASP A 398 -18.36 22.56 11.17
C ASP A 398 -18.33 21.21 11.90
N ARG A 399 -19.49 20.85 12.45
CA ARG A 399 -19.71 19.58 13.15
C ARG A 399 -19.74 18.36 12.23
N LYS A 400 -20.29 18.50 11.01
CA LYS A 400 -20.61 17.35 10.14
C LYS A 400 -19.38 16.72 9.51
N SER A 401 -18.31 17.48 9.38
CA SER A 401 -17.11 17.06 8.67
C SER A 401 -15.99 16.57 9.60
N VAL A 402 -16.10 16.78 10.91
CA VAL A 402 -15.10 16.39 11.92
C VAL A 402 -15.34 14.98 12.49
N VAL A 403 -16.55 14.46 12.37
CA VAL A 403 -16.95 13.16 12.99
C VAL A 403 -16.88 12.03 11.97
#